data_983275315c700141601aa960d4503d9d
#
_entry.id   983275315c700141601aa960d4503d9d
#
_cell.length_a   1.000
_cell.length_b   1.000
_cell.length_c   1.000
_cell.angle_alpha   90.00
_cell.angle_beta   90.00
_cell.angle_gamma   90.00
#
_symmetry.space_group_name_H-M   'P 1'
#
loop_
_entity.id
_entity.type
_entity.pdbx_description
1 polymer ?
#
loop_
_entity_poly.entity_id
_entity_poly.type
_entity_poly.pdbx_seq_one_letter_code
_entity_poly.pdbx_strand_id
1 'polypeptide(L)'
;MKSITPIGRTAGNGAKRRAPDQKGIQDVRALPDLEFDRLWESVILPPGIKDRLLAQGVLNFTARRKLQELQLPFHGIILLVGPPGTGKTSVARGLASRTAASQNGTITYIEVEPHALASAALGKSQQAVCHLLGTVIAEQASTGPCIVLLDEVETLAADRRKMSLEADPVDVHRATDAVLAQLDQLAANNPQLLFVATSNFVGAIDDAFVSRADLIVTFDLPTAEACKTILLDTLTQLAHVYPKIGGLRADPLIERAAKRSVGLDGRRIRKAVLSALAHTKQIASNPELLTAEAVLAAIELAQVERAKVETKR
;
A
#
# COMPACT_ATOMS: atom_id res chain seq x y z
N MET A 1 -25.97 -2.81 -35.28
CA MET A 1 -24.65 -2.77 -34.66
C MET A 1 -24.14 -1.31 -34.74
N LYS A 2 -24.26 -0.54 -33.67
CA LYS A 2 -23.69 0.81 -33.57
C LYS A 2 -22.47 0.72 -32.68
N SER A 3 -21.31 1.05 -33.24
CA SER A 3 -20.03 1.10 -32.55
C SER A 3 -20.05 2.18 -31.47
N ILE A 4 -19.82 1.78 -30.23
CA ILE A 4 -19.63 2.70 -29.09
C ILE A 4 -18.17 3.15 -29.13
N THR A 5 -17.96 4.41 -29.49
CA THR A 5 -16.65 5.08 -29.41
C THR A 5 -16.33 5.34 -27.94
N PRO A 6 -15.16 4.98 -27.41
CA PRO A 6 -14.81 5.31 -26.03
C PRO A 6 -14.54 6.81 -25.91
N ILE A 7 -15.30 7.46 -25.04
CA ILE A 7 -15.10 8.85 -24.65
C ILE A 7 -13.75 8.94 -23.91
N GLY A 8 -12.75 9.52 -24.57
CA GLY A 8 -11.47 9.86 -23.96
C GLY A 8 -11.66 10.93 -22.89
N ARG A 9 -11.71 10.53 -21.60
CA ARG A 9 -11.53 11.45 -20.49
C ARG A 9 -10.04 11.74 -20.35
N THR A 10 -9.65 12.99 -20.56
CA THR A 10 -8.34 13.51 -20.19
C THR A 10 -8.20 13.33 -18.67
N ALA A 11 -7.37 12.37 -18.25
CA ALA A 11 -6.93 12.23 -16.88
C ALA A 11 -6.16 13.51 -16.52
N GLY A 12 -6.70 14.32 -15.64
CA GLY A 12 -6.03 15.49 -15.10
C GLY A 12 -4.76 15.01 -14.39
N ASN A 13 -3.63 15.66 -14.71
CA ASN A 13 -2.40 15.50 -13.94
C ASN A 13 -2.72 16.00 -12.52
N GLY A 14 -2.91 15.10 -11.54
CA GLY A 14 -3.25 15.43 -10.17
C GLY A 14 -2.21 16.43 -9.65
N ALA A 15 -2.60 17.71 -9.55
CA ALA A 15 -1.71 18.72 -9.00
C ALA A 15 -1.41 18.31 -7.55
N LYS A 16 -0.14 18.01 -7.25
CA LYS A 16 0.34 17.88 -5.87
C LYS A 16 -0.06 19.15 -5.14
N ARG A 17 -1.14 19.10 -4.36
CA ARG A 17 -1.36 20.14 -3.36
C ARG A 17 -0.26 19.93 -2.33
N ARG A 18 0.59 20.94 -2.15
CA ARG A 18 1.57 20.96 -1.07
C ARG A 18 0.82 20.55 0.20
N ALA A 19 1.29 19.49 0.86
CA ALA A 19 0.73 19.12 2.16
C ALA A 19 0.73 20.39 3.02
N PRO A 20 -0.38 20.72 3.69
CA PRO A 20 -0.31 21.76 4.70
C PRO A 20 0.84 21.39 5.63
N ASP A 21 1.57 22.38 6.17
CA ASP A 21 2.70 22.21 7.12
C ASP A 21 2.20 21.59 8.45
N GLN A 22 1.42 20.51 8.35
CA GLN A 22 0.76 19.83 9.45
C GLN A 22 1.51 18.54 9.76
N LYS A 23 2.00 18.49 10.99
CA LYS A 23 2.69 17.32 11.54
C LYS A 23 1.80 16.09 11.41
N GLY A 24 2.35 15.01 10.82
CA GLY A 24 1.67 13.72 10.67
C GLY A 24 0.97 13.52 9.32
N ILE A 25 0.99 14.50 8.40
CA ILE A 25 0.54 14.32 7.03
C ILE A 25 1.74 14.23 6.10
N GLN A 26 1.83 13.14 5.35
CA GLN A 26 2.90 12.87 4.39
C GLN A 26 2.56 13.38 2.99
N ASP A 27 1.30 13.18 2.55
CA ASP A 27 0.86 13.57 1.20
C ASP A 27 -0.62 13.93 1.18
N VAL A 28 -0.98 14.90 0.32
CA VAL A 28 -2.39 15.26 0.03
C VAL A 28 -2.55 15.43 -1.47
N ARG A 29 -3.51 14.71 -2.06
CA ARG A 29 -3.76 14.74 -3.50
C ARG A 29 -5.24 14.79 -3.84
N ALA A 30 -5.53 15.29 -5.01
CA ALA A 30 -6.84 15.11 -5.66
C ALA A 30 -6.78 13.84 -6.52
N LEU A 31 -7.76 12.96 -6.36
CA LEU A 31 -7.87 11.71 -7.11
C LEU A 31 -8.96 11.83 -8.20
N PRO A 32 -8.83 11.08 -9.33
CA PRO A 32 -7.83 10.04 -9.62
C PRO A 32 -6.43 10.59 -9.99
N ASP A 33 -5.39 9.78 -9.78
CA ASP A 33 -3.98 10.11 -10.01
C ASP A 33 -3.28 9.02 -10.84
N LEU A 34 -2.58 9.41 -11.92
CA LEU A 34 -1.93 8.49 -12.85
C LEU A 34 -0.75 7.72 -12.25
N GLU A 35 -0.02 8.32 -11.29
CA GLU A 35 1.07 7.64 -10.58
C GLU A 35 0.51 6.49 -9.75
N PHE A 36 -0.61 6.72 -9.05
CA PHE A 36 -1.28 5.71 -8.25
C PHE A 36 -1.90 4.60 -9.11
N ASP A 37 -2.42 4.93 -10.27
CA ASP A 37 -2.89 3.92 -11.24
C ASP A 37 -1.75 3.00 -11.70
N ARG A 38 -0.56 3.55 -11.95
CA ARG A 38 0.62 2.75 -12.30
C ARG A 38 1.04 1.84 -11.14
N LEU A 39 0.96 2.32 -9.89
CA LEU A 39 1.22 1.50 -8.71
C LEU A 39 0.25 0.32 -8.62
N TRP A 40 -1.05 0.56 -8.88
CA TRP A 40 -2.06 -0.51 -8.92
C TRP A 40 -1.73 -1.60 -9.92
N GLU A 41 -1.37 -1.22 -11.14
CA GLU A 41 -1.02 -2.19 -12.19
C GLU A 41 0.28 -2.95 -11.87
N SER A 42 1.23 -2.30 -11.21
CA SER A 42 2.55 -2.89 -10.93
C SER A 42 2.54 -4.05 -9.93
N VAL A 43 1.50 -4.18 -9.09
CA VAL A 43 1.43 -5.25 -8.09
C VAL A 43 0.63 -6.43 -8.63
N ILE A 44 1.25 -7.60 -8.64
CA ILE A 44 0.63 -8.86 -9.06
C ILE A 44 0.02 -9.54 -7.83
N LEU A 45 -1.30 -9.70 -7.86
CA LEU A 45 -2.08 -10.38 -6.80
C LEU A 45 -2.85 -11.56 -7.40
N PRO A 46 -3.29 -12.51 -6.57
CA PRO A 46 -4.21 -13.56 -6.99
C PRO A 46 -5.47 -12.98 -7.65
N PRO A 47 -6.05 -13.70 -8.62
CA PRO A 47 -7.27 -13.27 -9.30
C PRO A 47 -8.39 -12.92 -8.33
N GLY A 48 -9.15 -11.85 -8.63
CA GLY A 48 -10.31 -11.41 -7.85
C GLY A 48 -9.99 -10.56 -6.61
N ILE A 49 -8.75 -10.54 -6.11
CA ILE A 49 -8.39 -9.72 -4.94
C ILE A 49 -8.54 -8.22 -5.25
N LYS A 50 -8.02 -7.77 -6.39
CA LYS A 50 -8.15 -6.37 -6.83
C LYS A 50 -9.62 -5.97 -7.04
N ASP A 51 -10.42 -6.85 -7.64
CA ASP A 51 -11.84 -6.61 -7.88
C ASP A 51 -12.62 -6.49 -6.56
N ARG A 52 -12.33 -7.37 -5.60
CA ARG A 52 -12.94 -7.34 -4.26
C ARG A 52 -12.56 -6.05 -3.51
N LEU A 53 -11.30 -5.62 -3.56
CA LEU A 53 -10.85 -4.37 -2.96
C LEU A 53 -11.58 -3.17 -3.58
N LEU A 54 -11.64 -3.12 -4.90
CA LEU A 54 -12.33 -2.03 -5.61
C LEU A 54 -13.81 -2.01 -5.31
N ALA A 55 -14.48 -3.17 -5.30
CA ALA A 55 -15.90 -3.29 -4.94
C ALA A 55 -16.17 -2.75 -3.53
N GLN A 56 -15.30 -3.09 -2.54
CA GLN A 56 -15.42 -2.56 -1.18
C GLN A 56 -15.22 -1.05 -1.11
N GLY A 57 -14.23 -0.52 -1.84
CA GLY A 57 -14.01 0.94 -1.94
C GLY A 57 -15.22 1.67 -2.53
N VAL A 58 -15.79 1.14 -3.61
CA VAL A 58 -17.01 1.69 -4.24
C VAL A 58 -18.20 1.59 -3.30
N LEU A 59 -18.39 0.46 -2.62
CA LEU A 59 -19.48 0.24 -1.67
C LEU A 59 -19.49 1.29 -0.55
N ASN A 60 -18.32 1.69 -0.07
CA ASN A 60 -18.19 2.72 0.96
C ASN A 60 -18.88 4.03 0.55
N PHE A 61 -18.66 4.48 -0.69
CA PHE A 61 -19.21 5.75 -1.17
C PHE A 61 -20.64 5.66 -1.68
N THR A 62 -21.13 4.47 -2.04
CA THR A 62 -22.47 4.28 -2.63
C THR A 62 -23.51 3.84 -1.64
N ALA A 63 -23.15 3.03 -0.64
CA ALA A 63 -24.12 2.39 0.24
C ALA A 63 -23.95 2.68 1.73
N ARG A 64 -22.74 3.06 2.19
CA ARG A 64 -22.43 3.16 3.63
C ARG A 64 -23.43 3.99 4.41
N ARG A 65 -23.81 5.18 3.92
CA ARG A 65 -24.78 6.05 4.60
C ARG A 65 -26.10 5.33 4.88
N LYS A 66 -26.63 4.60 3.87
CA LYS A 66 -27.88 3.84 4.02
C LYS A 66 -27.74 2.67 5.00
N LEU A 67 -26.59 2.00 4.98
CA LEU A 67 -26.30 0.88 5.89
C LEU A 67 -26.21 1.37 7.34
N GLN A 68 -25.63 2.54 7.59
CA GLN A 68 -25.56 3.16 8.91
C GLN A 68 -26.96 3.58 9.42
N GLU A 69 -27.83 4.11 8.56
CA GLU A 69 -29.22 4.41 8.89
C GLU A 69 -30.00 3.16 9.34
N LEU A 70 -29.60 1.97 8.85
CA LEU A 70 -30.13 0.67 9.27
C LEU A 70 -29.43 0.09 10.51
N GLN A 71 -28.52 0.84 11.14
CA GLN A 71 -27.71 0.43 12.29
C GLN A 71 -26.83 -0.83 12.01
N LEU A 72 -26.46 -1.05 10.75
CA LEU A 72 -25.54 -2.09 10.38
C LEU A 72 -24.09 -1.62 10.61
N PRO A 73 -23.21 -2.49 11.16
CA PRO A 73 -21.83 -2.12 11.45
C PRO A 73 -21.06 -1.96 10.13
N PHE A 74 -20.80 -0.73 9.73
CA PHE A 74 -19.97 -0.40 8.58
C PHE A 74 -19.14 0.83 8.90
N HIS A 75 -17.81 0.59 9.12
CA HIS A 75 -16.90 1.62 9.63
C HIS A 75 -16.17 2.40 8.52
N GLY A 76 -16.11 1.85 7.30
CA GLY A 76 -15.33 2.40 6.20
C GLY A 76 -13.83 2.18 6.39
N ILE A 77 -13.44 0.98 6.79
CA ILE A 77 -12.05 0.61 7.01
C ILE A 77 -11.72 -0.64 6.17
N ILE A 78 -10.69 -0.52 5.31
CA ILE A 78 -10.08 -1.65 4.60
C ILE A 78 -8.68 -1.86 5.19
N LEU A 79 -8.36 -3.08 5.62
CA LEU A 79 -7.09 -3.44 6.21
C LEU A 79 -6.31 -4.39 5.29
N LEU A 80 -5.11 -3.97 4.86
CA LEU A 80 -4.18 -4.74 4.04
C LEU A 80 -3.03 -5.25 4.90
N VAL A 81 -2.87 -6.56 5.02
CA VAL A 81 -1.93 -7.17 5.95
C VAL A 81 -0.98 -8.10 5.21
N GLY A 82 0.26 -8.20 5.64
CA GLY A 82 1.21 -9.16 5.09
C GLY A 82 2.66 -8.69 5.18
N PRO A 83 3.63 -9.52 4.80
CA PRO A 83 5.04 -9.20 4.93
C PRO A 83 5.44 -7.90 4.20
N PRO A 84 6.51 -7.23 4.64
CA PRO A 84 7.02 -6.06 3.94
C PRO A 84 7.45 -6.42 2.50
N GLY A 85 7.30 -5.47 1.57
CA GLY A 85 7.69 -5.68 0.17
C GLY A 85 6.65 -6.38 -0.72
N THR A 86 5.50 -6.81 -0.18
CA THR A 86 4.42 -7.47 -0.95
C THR A 86 3.53 -6.50 -1.73
N GLY A 87 3.69 -5.18 -1.55
CA GLY A 87 2.99 -4.17 -2.35
C GLY A 87 1.75 -3.56 -1.69
N LYS A 88 1.50 -3.78 -0.39
CA LYS A 88 0.32 -3.25 0.34
C LYS A 88 0.10 -1.74 0.13
N THR A 89 1.12 -0.93 0.43
CA THR A 89 1.05 0.54 0.27
C THR A 89 0.81 0.95 -1.18
N SER A 90 1.44 0.26 -2.15
CA SER A 90 1.20 0.50 -3.59
C SER A 90 -0.23 0.19 -3.99
N VAL A 91 -0.78 -0.92 -3.50
CA VAL A 91 -2.18 -1.30 -3.74
C VAL A 91 -3.13 -0.34 -3.03
N ALA A 92 -2.83 0.10 -1.81
CA ALA A 92 -3.65 1.07 -1.08
C ALA A 92 -3.78 2.39 -1.83
N ARG A 93 -2.66 2.95 -2.33
CA ARG A 93 -2.65 4.16 -3.15
C ARG A 93 -3.40 3.95 -4.47
N GLY A 94 -3.15 2.84 -5.14
CA GLY A 94 -3.84 2.49 -6.38
C GLY A 94 -5.34 2.26 -6.19
N LEU A 95 -5.75 1.59 -5.11
CA LEU A 95 -7.15 1.42 -4.72
C LEU A 95 -7.85 2.78 -4.57
N ALA A 96 -7.20 3.72 -3.90
CA ALA A 96 -7.75 5.06 -3.71
C ALA A 96 -8.02 5.75 -5.07
N SER A 97 -7.07 5.69 -6.01
CA SER A 97 -7.23 6.25 -7.35
C SER A 97 -8.32 5.55 -8.16
N ARG A 98 -8.33 4.21 -8.17
CA ARG A 98 -9.35 3.41 -8.89
C ARG A 98 -10.74 3.59 -8.31
N THR A 99 -10.88 3.68 -7.00
CA THR A 99 -12.15 3.99 -6.34
C THR A 99 -12.64 5.38 -6.77
N ALA A 100 -11.78 6.39 -6.76
CA ALA A 100 -12.14 7.74 -7.19
C ALA A 100 -12.54 7.78 -8.68
N ALA A 101 -11.84 7.06 -9.55
CA ALA A 101 -12.18 6.96 -10.96
C ALA A 101 -13.56 6.31 -11.21
N SER A 102 -14.04 5.49 -10.27
CA SER A 102 -15.37 4.85 -10.33
C SER A 102 -16.49 5.75 -9.79
N GLN A 103 -16.16 6.90 -9.20
CA GLN A 103 -17.11 7.86 -8.66
C GLN A 103 -17.27 9.07 -9.58
N ASN A 104 -18.40 9.77 -9.45
CA ASN A 104 -18.61 11.05 -10.13
C ASN A 104 -18.08 12.17 -9.24
N GLY A 105 -16.91 12.71 -9.58
CA GLY A 105 -16.29 13.82 -8.85
C GLY A 105 -14.86 13.55 -8.41
N THR A 106 -14.30 14.50 -7.68
CA THR A 106 -12.94 14.43 -7.14
C THR A 106 -12.99 13.94 -5.70
N ILE A 107 -12.10 13.00 -5.36
CA ILE A 107 -11.91 12.52 -3.98
C ILE A 107 -10.59 13.09 -3.47
N THR A 108 -10.59 13.60 -2.23
CA THR A 108 -9.35 14.03 -1.55
C THR A 108 -8.65 12.79 -0.98
N TYR A 109 -7.39 12.62 -1.31
CA TYR A 109 -6.51 11.62 -0.69
C TYR A 109 -5.61 12.26 0.34
N ILE A 110 -5.46 11.62 1.49
CA ILE A 110 -4.56 12.02 2.57
C ILE A 110 -3.75 10.80 2.99
N GLU A 111 -2.42 10.95 3.05
CA GLU A 111 -1.53 9.94 3.60
C GLU A 111 -1.00 10.40 4.95
N VAL A 112 -1.22 9.59 5.96
CA VAL A 112 -0.77 9.84 7.33
C VAL A 112 0.57 9.17 7.56
N GLU A 113 1.51 9.88 8.19
CA GLU A 113 2.80 9.36 8.64
C GLU A 113 2.72 8.98 10.13
N PRO A 114 2.47 7.71 10.47
CA PRO A 114 2.27 7.27 11.84
C PRO A 114 3.49 7.52 12.74
N HIS A 115 4.70 7.35 12.20
CA HIS A 115 5.95 7.55 12.96
C HIS A 115 6.13 9.01 13.43
N ALA A 116 5.68 9.98 12.65
CA ALA A 116 5.71 11.39 13.06
C ALA A 116 4.79 11.66 14.26
N LEU A 117 3.77 10.84 14.45
CA LEU A 117 2.85 10.92 15.58
C LEU A 117 3.37 10.14 16.81
N ALA A 118 3.97 8.97 16.59
CA ALA A 118 4.52 8.12 17.66
C ALA A 118 5.79 8.71 18.30
N SER A 119 6.58 9.51 17.56
CA SER A 119 7.83 10.11 18.04
C SER A 119 7.65 11.29 19.00
N ALA A 120 6.43 11.76 19.20
CA ALA A 120 6.15 12.77 20.21
C ALA A 120 6.26 12.15 21.62
N ALA A 121 6.89 12.84 22.57
CA ALA A 121 7.02 12.37 23.95
C ALA A 121 5.67 11.89 24.54
N LEU A 122 5.73 10.82 25.34
CA LEU A 122 4.59 10.21 26.03
C LEU A 122 3.55 11.25 26.50
N GLY A 123 2.28 11.06 26.19
CA GLY A 123 1.18 12.01 26.43
C GLY A 123 0.96 13.05 25.29
N LYS A 124 2.00 13.50 24.59
CA LYS A 124 1.86 14.38 23.41
C LYS A 124 1.46 13.61 22.16
N SER A 125 1.79 12.32 22.07
CA SER A 125 1.39 11.44 20.97
C SER A 125 -0.11 11.30 20.89
N GLN A 126 -0.78 11.05 22.02
CA GLN A 126 -2.25 10.97 22.08
C GLN A 126 -2.91 12.26 21.59
N GLN A 127 -2.44 13.43 22.08
CA GLN A 127 -2.97 14.73 21.67
C GLN A 127 -2.74 14.99 20.18
N ALA A 128 -1.56 14.61 19.65
CA ALA A 128 -1.24 14.77 18.23
C ALA A 128 -2.14 13.90 17.33
N VAL A 129 -2.40 12.65 17.73
CA VAL A 129 -3.33 11.74 17.03
C VAL A 129 -4.76 12.27 17.09
N CYS A 130 -5.24 12.66 18.27
CA CYS A 130 -6.58 13.24 18.41
C CYS A 130 -6.75 14.51 17.59
N HIS A 131 -5.75 15.38 17.54
CA HIS A 131 -5.79 16.58 16.71
C HIS A 131 -5.80 16.23 15.22
N LEU A 132 -4.93 15.34 14.77
CA LEU A 132 -4.87 14.95 13.36
C LEU A 132 -6.19 14.29 12.91
N LEU A 133 -6.66 13.27 13.61
CA LEU A 133 -7.88 12.55 13.25
C LEU A 133 -9.12 13.41 13.52
N GLY A 134 -9.26 13.93 14.73
CA GLY A 134 -10.47 14.63 15.18
C GLY A 134 -10.64 16.04 14.62
N THR A 135 -9.59 16.68 14.13
CA THR A 135 -9.67 18.03 13.56
C THR A 135 -9.34 18.01 12.08
N VAL A 136 -8.11 17.66 11.72
CA VAL A 136 -7.62 17.83 10.34
C VAL A 136 -8.34 16.91 9.36
N ILE A 137 -8.43 15.62 9.67
CA ILE A 137 -9.13 14.65 8.80
C ILE A 137 -10.64 14.90 8.84
N ALA A 138 -11.20 15.24 10.00
CA ALA A 138 -12.61 15.57 10.12
C ALA A 138 -13.00 16.79 9.27
N GLU A 139 -12.21 17.86 9.29
CA GLU A 139 -12.42 19.05 8.45
C GLU A 139 -12.37 18.70 6.97
N GLN A 140 -11.36 17.93 6.52
CA GLN A 140 -11.29 17.51 5.12
C GLN A 140 -12.48 16.63 4.73
N ALA A 141 -12.87 15.66 5.56
CA ALA A 141 -14.01 14.80 5.33
C ALA A 141 -15.34 15.55 5.30
N SER A 142 -15.46 16.67 6.02
CA SER A 142 -16.65 17.51 6.00
C SER A 142 -16.83 18.28 4.68
N THR A 143 -15.73 18.55 3.96
CA THR A 143 -15.75 19.27 2.68
C THR A 143 -16.13 18.39 1.48
N GLY A 144 -16.01 17.07 1.61
CA GLY A 144 -16.32 16.12 0.53
C GLY A 144 -15.74 14.72 0.72
N PRO A 145 -15.90 13.86 -0.29
CA PRO A 145 -15.37 12.50 -0.23
C PRO A 145 -13.85 12.48 -0.01
N CYS A 146 -13.42 11.64 0.95
CA CYS A 146 -12.03 11.57 1.36
C CYS A 146 -11.58 10.10 1.52
N ILE A 147 -10.35 9.79 1.09
CA ILE A 147 -9.68 8.51 1.34
C ILE A 147 -8.41 8.78 2.12
N VAL A 148 -8.27 8.14 3.28
CA VAL A 148 -7.13 8.29 4.18
C VAL A 148 -6.33 6.99 4.21
N LEU A 149 -5.05 7.07 3.86
CA LEU A 149 -4.11 5.96 4.03
C LEU A 149 -3.43 6.08 5.40
N LEU A 150 -3.58 5.03 6.21
CA LEU A 150 -2.84 4.80 7.45
C LEU A 150 -1.79 3.73 7.17
N ASP A 151 -0.59 4.13 6.74
CA ASP A 151 0.48 3.17 6.45
C ASP A 151 1.14 2.71 7.77
N GLU A 152 1.44 1.40 7.89
CA GLU A 152 2.02 0.80 9.10
C GLU A 152 1.21 1.10 10.38
N VAL A 153 -0.10 0.81 10.32
CA VAL A 153 -1.06 1.16 11.39
C VAL A 153 -0.71 0.53 12.76
N GLU A 154 0.11 -0.51 12.79
CA GLU A 154 0.64 -1.11 14.02
C GLU A 154 1.41 -0.11 14.90
N THR A 155 1.90 0.98 14.32
CA THR A 155 2.55 2.05 15.09
C THR A 155 1.56 2.93 15.85
N LEU A 156 0.30 2.98 15.41
CA LEU A 156 -0.79 3.76 16.04
C LEU A 156 -1.69 2.88 16.92
N ALA A 157 -1.88 1.63 16.53
CA ALA A 157 -2.79 0.68 17.15
C ALA A 157 -2.06 -0.65 17.45
N ALA A 158 -0.99 -0.59 18.25
CA ALA A 158 -0.19 -1.74 18.61
C ALA A 158 -0.95 -2.72 19.54
N ASP A 159 -0.71 -4.03 19.34
CA ASP A 159 -1.25 -5.07 20.24
C ASP A 159 -0.69 -4.93 21.64
N ARG A 160 -1.56 -4.58 22.58
CA ARG A 160 -1.29 -4.34 24.01
C ARG A 160 -0.63 -5.53 24.70
N ARG A 161 -0.90 -6.75 24.24
CA ARG A 161 -0.41 -8.01 24.86
C ARG A 161 1.05 -8.30 24.52
N LYS A 162 1.62 -7.65 23.50
CA LYS A 162 2.96 -7.92 22.97
C LYS A 162 4.00 -6.88 23.33
N MET A 163 3.60 -5.83 24.06
CA MET A 163 4.51 -4.78 24.45
C MET A 163 5.35 -5.23 25.66
N SER A 164 6.67 -5.10 25.53
CA SER A 164 7.62 -5.41 26.60
C SER A 164 7.43 -4.48 27.80
N LEU A 165 7.76 -4.97 29.00
CA LEU A 165 7.63 -4.29 30.30
C LEU A 165 8.46 -2.98 30.43
N GLU A 166 9.21 -2.60 29.40
CA GLU A 166 10.09 -1.41 29.40
C GLU A 166 9.40 -0.11 28.95
N ALA A 167 8.26 -0.20 28.25
CA ALA A 167 7.43 0.98 27.94
C ALA A 167 6.31 1.07 28.97
N ASP A 168 5.96 2.28 29.43
CA ASP A 168 4.84 2.46 30.37
C ASP A 168 3.55 1.95 29.69
N PRO A 169 3.00 0.78 30.12
CA PRO A 169 1.88 0.13 29.43
C PRO A 169 0.64 1.03 29.38
N VAL A 170 0.46 1.89 30.36
CA VAL A 170 -0.73 2.74 30.53
C VAL A 170 -0.83 3.79 29.43
N ASP A 171 0.28 4.42 29.02
CA ASP A 171 0.26 5.50 28.05
C ASP A 171 0.04 4.99 26.61
N VAL A 172 0.54 3.80 26.31
CA VAL A 172 0.30 3.14 25.01
C VAL A 172 -1.15 2.70 24.88
N HIS A 173 -1.72 2.13 25.93
CA HIS A 173 -3.14 1.77 25.98
C HIS A 173 -4.03 2.99 25.71
N ARG A 174 -3.75 4.10 26.38
CA ARG A 174 -4.48 5.37 26.18
C ARG A 174 -4.38 5.89 24.75
N ALA A 175 -3.20 5.79 24.14
CA ALA A 175 -3.02 6.22 22.74
C ALA A 175 -3.85 5.37 21.76
N THR A 176 -3.81 4.04 21.91
CA THR A 176 -4.61 3.13 21.08
C THR A 176 -6.11 3.36 21.29
N ASP A 177 -6.58 3.50 22.54
CA ASP A 177 -7.99 3.79 22.83
C ASP A 177 -8.43 5.13 22.21
N ALA A 178 -7.56 6.14 22.24
CA ALA A 178 -7.84 7.44 21.61
C ALA A 178 -7.95 7.32 20.08
N VAL A 179 -7.07 6.55 19.43
CA VAL A 179 -7.17 6.27 17.98
C VAL A 179 -8.50 5.61 17.66
N LEU A 180 -8.86 4.54 18.38
CA LEU A 180 -10.10 3.79 18.15
C LEU A 180 -11.34 4.67 18.34
N ALA A 181 -11.38 5.47 19.42
CA ALA A 181 -12.50 6.38 19.68
C ALA A 181 -12.63 7.45 18.56
N GLN A 182 -11.52 8.00 18.07
CA GLN A 182 -11.54 8.96 16.96
C GLN A 182 -11.98 8.30 15.66
N LEU A 183 -11.56 7.08 15.36
CA LEU A 183 -12.01 6.34 14.18
C LEU A 183 -13.51 6.07 14.23
N ASP A 184 -14.04 5.64 15.37
CA ASP A 184 -15.49 5.43 15.54
C ASP A 184 -16.29 6.72 15.34
N GLN A 185 -15.83 7.82 15.93
CA GLN A 185 -16.47 9.13 15.77
C GLN A 185 -16.43 9.63 14.30
N LEU A 186 -15.26 9.48 13.64
CA LEU A 186 -15.14 9.83 12.23
C LEU A 186 -16.01 8.94 11.34
N ALA A 187 -16.04 7.64 11.64
CA ALA A 187 -16.87 6.68 10.93
C ALA A 187 -18.37 7.01 11.02
N ALA A 188 -18.83 7.40 12.19
CA ALA A 188 -20.23 7.76 12.43
C ALA A 188 -20.63 9.07 11.74
N ASN A 189 -19.77 10.08 11.82
CA ASN A 189 -20.09 11.44 11.37
C ASN A 189 -19.81 11.69 9.88
N ASN A 190 -18.93 10.88 9.25
CA ASN A 190 -18.44 11.10 7.89
C ASN A 190 -18.59 9.85 7.02
N PRO A 191 -19.80 9.51 6.54
CA PRO A 191 -20.02 8.34 5.70
C PRO A 191 -19.28 8.40 4.34
N GLN A 192 -18.81 9.58 3.93
CA GLN A 192 -17.98 9.79 2.74
C GLN A 192 -16.47 9.64 3.00
N LEU A 193 -16.05 9.15 4.16
CA LEU A 193 -14.66 8.90 4.52
C LEU A 193 -14.36 7.40 4.41
N LEU A 194 -13.28 7.03 3.72
CA LEU A 194 -12.74 5.68 3.65
C LEU A 194 -11.33 5.66 4.22
N PHE A 195 -11.08 4.80 5.19
CA PHE A 195 -9.73 4.47 5.64
C PHE A 195 -9.20 3.24 4.91
N VAL A 196 -7.98 3.33 4.41
CA VAL A 196 -7.20 2.18 3.94
C VAL A 196 -5.99 2.05 4.85
N ALA A 197 -5.95 1.01 5.64
CA ALA A 197 -4.85 0.76 6.58
C ALA A 197 -3.94 -0.34 6.04
N THR A 198 -2.62 -0.21 6.26
CA THR A 198 -1.67 -1.29 5.97
C THR A 198 -0.98 -1.73 7.24
N SER A 199 -0.59 -3.01 7.32
CA SER A 199 0.24 -3.54 8.39
C SER A 199 1.18 -4.61 7.89
N ASN A 200 2.36 -4.67 8.49
CA ASN A 200 3.35 -5.70 8.18
C ASN A 200 3.09 -7.01 8.90
N PHE A 201 2.26 -7.00 9.95
CA PHE A 201 1.95 -8.18 10.75
C PHE A 201 0.61 -8.04 11.49
N VAL A 202 -0.39 -8.87 11.14
CA VAL A 202 -1.73 -8.84 11.79
C VAL A 202 -1.62 -8.90 13.31
N GLY A 203 -0.81 -9.81 13.81
CA GLY A 203 -0.65 -9.99 15.24
C GLY A 203 0.03 -8.84 15.98
N ALA A 204 0.45 -7.76 15.30
CA ALA A 204 0.94 -6.55 15.94
C ALA A 204 -0.14 -5.47 16.09
N ILE A 205 -1.33 -5.69 15.52
CA ILE A 205 -2.46 -4.75 15.59
C ILE A 205 -3.39 -5.19 16.73
N ASP A 206 -3.95 -4.23 17.44
CA ASP A 206 -4.96 -4.46 18.45
C ASP A 206 -6.23 -5.09 17.85
N ASP A 207 -6.77 -6.12 18.50
CA ASP A 207 -7.95 -6.85 18.02
C ASP A 207 -9.18 -5.93 17.85
N ALA A 208 -9.29 -4.87 18.65
CA ALA A 208 -10.37 -3.90 18.54
C ALA A 208 -10.26 -3.05 17.26
N PHE A 209 -9.05 -2.80 16.74
CA PHE A 209 -8.88 -2.20 15.42
C PHE A 209 -9.27 -3.18 14.31
N VAL A 210 -8.79 -4.43 14.41
CA VAL A 210 -9.07 -5.48 13.44
C VAL A 210 -10.57 -5.73 13.29
N SER A 211 -11.32 -5.73 14.41
CA SER A 211 -12.78 -5.92 14.42
C SER A 211 -13.58 -4.80 13.75
N ARG A 212 -12.98 -3.62 13.56
CA ARG A 212 -13.58 -2.49 12.85
C ARG A 212 -13.35 -2.51 11.34
N ALA A 213 -12.48 -3.38 10.84
CA ALA A 213 -12.22 -3.49 9.42
C ALA A 213 -13.40 -4.18 8.71
N ASP A 214 -14.01 -3.48 7.74
CA ASP A 214 -15.09 -4.03 6.91
C ASP A 214 -14.57 -5.05 5.90
N LEU A 215 -13.28 -4.96 5.53
CA LEU A 215 -12.59 -5.89 4.68
C LEU A 215 -11.13 -6.03 5.13
N ILE A 216 -10.70 -7.27 5.34
CA ILE A 216 -9.29 -7.61 5.59
C ILE A 216 -8.78 -8.42 4.40
N VAL A 217 -7.64 -8.02 3.84
CA VAL A 217 -6.97 -8.72 2.75
C VAL A 217 -5.55 -9.04 3.16
N THR A 218 -5.21 -10.32 3.13
CA THR A 218 -3.85 -10.81 3.40
C THR A 218 -3.04 -10.84 2.11
N PHE A 219 -1.86 -10.27 2.18
CA PHE A 219 -0.85 -10.26 1.13
C PHE A 219 0.22 -11.29 1.46
N ASP A 220 0.23 -12.38 0.74
CA ASP A 220 1.26 -13.40 0.86
C ASP A 220 2.48 -13.08 -0.02
N LEU A 221 3.56 -13.84 0.17
CA LEU A 221 4.67 -13.82 -0.77
C LEU A 221 4.19 -14.30 -2.14
N PRO A 222 4.77 -13.77 -3.23
CA PRO A 222 4.33 -14.11 -4.57
C PRO A 222 4.53 -15.61 -4.86
N THR A 223 3.55 -16.22 -5.52
CA THR A 223 3.63 -17.58 -6.05
C THR A 223 4.73 -17.69 -7.12
N ALA A 224 5.11 -18.90 -7.50
CA ALA A 224 6.10 -19.11 -8.56
C ALA A 224 5.73 -18.39 -9.88
N GLU A 225 4.44 -18.42 -10.22
CA GLU A 225 3.94 -17.74 -11.41
C GLU A 225 3.95 -16.22 -11.28
N ALA A 226 3.58 -15.71 -10.11
CA ALA A 226 3.67 -14.29 -9.81
C ALA A 226 5.15 -13.81 -9.82
N CYS A 227 6.09 -14.59 -9.28
CA CYS A 227 7.53 -14.30 -9.35
C CYS A 227 8.00 -14.16 -10.80
N LYS A 228 7.59 -15.10 -11.67
CA LYS A 228 7.89 -15.05 -13.10
C LYS A 228 7.32 -13.78 -13.73
N THR A 229 6.07 -13.48 -13.47
CA THR A 229 5.41 -12.28 -14.00
C THR A 229 6.11 -11.00 -13.54
N ILE A 230 6.46 -10.88 -12.25
CA ILE A 230 7.18 -9.73 -11.69
C ILE A 230 8.54 -9.54 -12.37
N LEU A 231 9.27 -10.65 -12.58
CA LEU A 231 10.58 -10.61 -13.22
C LEU A 231 10.48 -10.18 -14.68
N LEU A 232 9.56 -10.78 -15.46
CA LEU A 232 9.33 -10.44 -16.86
C LEU A 232 8.82 -9.00 -17.04
N ASP A 233 7.92 -8.54 -16.16
CA ASP A 233 7.44 -7.16 -16.13
C ASP A 233 8.59 -6.17 -15.88
N THR A 234 9.49 -6.49 -14.94
CA THR A 234 10.66 -5.65 -14.65
C THR A 234 11.60 -5.56 -15.85
N LEU A 235 11.87 -6.67 -16.52
CA LEU A 235 12.66 -6.67 -17.76
C LEU A 235 11.97 -5.89 -18.90
N THR A 236 10.64 -5.98 -18.98
CA THR A 236 9.85 -5.21 -19.97
C THR A 236 9.95 -3.71 -19.70
N GLN A 237 9.86 -3.29 -18.44
CA GLN A 237 10.03 -1.88 -18.05
C GLN A 237 11.44 -1.37 -18.39
N LEU A 238 12.47 -2.18 -18.12
CA LEU A 238 13.85 -1.84 -18.52
C LEU A 238 14.02 -1.75 -20.02
N ALA A 239 13.33 -2.60 -20.79
CA ALA A 239 13.40 -2.59 -22.26
C ALA A 239 12.81 -1.32 -22.91
N HIS A 240 11.97 -0.56 -22.21
CA HIS A 240 11.53 0.76 -22.68
C HIS A 240 12.68 1.77 -22.76
N VAL A 241 13.70 1.63 -21.92
CA VAL A 241 14.88 2.49 -21.88
C VAL A 241 16.08 1.83 -22.60
N TYR A 242 16.20 0.53 -22.47
CA TYR A 242 17.29 -0.31 -22.99
C TYR A 242 16.71 -1.45 -23.84
N PRO A 243 16.44 -1.22 -25.14
CA PRO A 243 15.66 -2.15 -25.98
C PRO A 243 16.21 -3.57 -26.04
N LYS A 244 17.55 -3.77 -26.01
CA LYS A 244 18.15 -5.10 -26.10
C LYS A 244 17.81 -6.00 -24.91
N ILE A 245 17.52 -5.42 -23.74
CA ILE A 245 17.09 -6.18 -22.56
C ILE A 245 15.78 -6.95 -22.83
N GLY A 246 14.95 -6.46 -23.74
CA GLY A 246 13.72 -7.13 -24.14
C GLY A 246 13.90 -8.56 -24.67
N GLY A 247 15.03 -8.83 -25.29
CA GLY A 247 15.38 -10.16 -25.81
C GLY A 247 15.62 -11.20 -24.70
N LEU A 248 16.04 -10.78 -23.51
CA LEU A 248 16.30 -11.69 -22.40
C LEU A 248 15.05 -12.43 -21.91
N ARG A 249 13.85 -11.90 -22.12
CA ARG A 249 12.60 -12.50 -21.66
C ARG A 249 12.34 -13.92 -22.16
N ALA A 250 12.92 -14.27 -23.31
CA ALA A 250 12.81 -15.60 -23.90
C ALA A 250 13.96 -16.55 -23.51
N ASP A 251 14.92 -16.07 -22.75
CA ASP A 251 16.10 -16.86 -22.37
C ASP A 251 15.73 -17.90 -21.31
N PRO A 252 16.11 -19.18 -21.46
CA PRO A 252 15.86 -20.24 -20.47
C PRO A 252 16.38 -19.94 -19.05
N LEU A 253 17.45 -19.15 -18.93
CA LEU A 253 17.99 -18.76 -17.61
C LEU A 253 17.04 -17.81 -16.86
N ILE A 254 16.23 -17.03 -17.57
CA ILE A 254 15.19 -16.19 -16.93
C ILE A 254 14.07 -17.05 -16.33
N GLU A 255 13.70 -18.16 -16.97
CA GLU A 255 12.78 -19.13 -16.38
C GLU A 255 13.38 -19.77 -15.11
N ARG A 256 14.66 -20.08 -15.13
CA ARG A 256 15.39 -20.57 -13.95
C ARG A 256 15.47 -19.50 -12.85
N ALA A 257 15.75 -18.25 -13.20
CA ALA A 257 15.74 -17.12 -12.25
C ALA A 257 14.37 -16.94 -11.60
N ALA A 258 13.29 -17.06 -12.38
CA ALA A 258 11.93 -17.00 -11.86
C ALA A 258 11.64 -18.10 -10.83
N LYS A 259 12.02 -19.34 -11.11
CA LYS A 259 11.88 -20.45 -10.15
C LYS A 259 12.70 -20.22 -8.87
N ARG A 260 13.89 -19.67 -9.01
CA ARG A 260 14.77 -19.30 -7.87
C ARG A 260 14.24 -18.10 -7.07
N SER A 261 13.35 -17.29 -7.63
CA SER A 261 12.75 -16.14 -6.94
C SER A 261 11.68 -16.52 -5.91
N VAL A 262 11.20 -17.77 -5.91
CA VAL A 262 10.18 -18.24 -4.95
C VAL A 262 10.67 -18.02 -3.53
N GLY A 263 9.80 -17.38 -2.71
CA GLY A 263 10.12 -16.99 -1.34
C GLY A 263 10.69 -15.57 -1.21
N LEU A 264 11.07 -14.88 -2.29
CA LEU A 264 11.35 -13.45 -2.26
C LEU A 264 10.05 -12.66 -2.37
N ASP A 265 9.98 -11.51 -1.71
CA ASP A 265 8.92 -10.53 -1.95
C ASP A 265 9.12 -9.79 -3.28
N GLY A 266 8.05 -9.16 -3.80
CA GLY A 266 8.09 -8.49 -5.09
C GLY A 266 9.10 -7.35 -5.17
N ARG A 267 9.35 -6.64 -4.07
CA ARG A 267 10.37 -5.58 -4.00
C ARG A 267 11.78 -6.16 -4.14
N ARG A 268 12.06 -7.28 -3.48
CA ARG A 268 13.35 -7.97 -3.57
C ARG A 268 13.60 -8.50 -4.97
N ILE A 269 12.60 -9.08 -5.65
CA ILE A 269 12.75 -9.55 -7.03
C ILE A 269 13.12 -8.39 -7.95
N ARG A 270 12.39 -7.26 -7.89
CA ARG A 270 12.68 -6.08 -8.71
C ARG A 270 14.07 -5.51 -8.40
N LYS A 271 14.44 -5.40 -7.11
CA LYS A 271 15.78 -4.94 -6.71
C LYS A 271 16.89 -5.86 -7.20
N ALA A 272 16.69 -7.18 -7.19
CA ALA A 272 17.67 -8.13 -7.70
C ALA A 272 17.90 -7.93 -9.21
N VAL A 273 16.82 -7.74 -10.00
CA VAL A 273 16.96 -7.41 -11.43
C VAL A 273 17.72 -6.11 -11.63
N LEU A 274 17.43 -5.08 -10.84
CA LEU A 274 18.14 -3.80 -10.91
C LEU A 274 19.62 -3.95 -10.49
N SER A 275 19.92 -4.77 -9.46
CA SER A 275 21.30 -5.01 -9.04
C SER A 275 22.11 -5.77 -10.09
N ALA A 276 21.47 -6.57 -10.95
CA ALA A 276 22.14 -7.22 -12.07
C ALA A 276 22.76 -6.20 -13.06
N LEU A 277 22.20 -4.98 -13.16
CA LEU A 277 22.79 -3.90 -13.95
C LEU A 277 24.17 -3.44 -13.42
N ALA A 278 24.45 -3.70 -12.14
CA ALA A 278 25.72 -3.41 -11.50
C ALA A 278 26.64 -4.66 -11.37
N HIS A 279 26.29 -5.77 -12.03
CA HIS A 279 27.04 -7.03 -11.92
C HIS A 279 28.50 -6.90 -12.36
N THR A 280 28.75 -6.14 -13.41
CA THR A 280 30.11 -5.80 -13.87
C THR A 280 30.19 -4.31 -14.22
N LYS A 281 31.40 -3.75 -14.22
CA LYS A 281 31.65 -2.36 -14.64
C LYS A 281 31.17 -2.11 -16.09
N GLN A 282 31.31 -3.12 -16.97
CA GLN A 282 30.86 -3.02 -18.35
C GLN A 282 29.33 -2.89 -18.46
N ILE A 283 28.56 -3.73 -17.76
CA ILE A 283 27.09 -3.66 -17.72
C ILE A 283 26.68 -2.33 -17.10
N ALA A 284 27.30 -1.91 -16.00
CA ALA A 284 26.97 -0.64 -15.35
C ALA A 284 27.21 0.57 -16.26
N SER A 285 28.25 0.52 -17.10
CA SER A 285 28.53 1.58 -18.10
C SER A 285 27.62 1.52 -19.32
N ASN A 286 27.12 0.35 -19.67
CA ASN A 286 26.19 0.12 -20.77
C ASN A 286 25.17 -0.96 -20.39
N PRO A 287 24.00 -0.57 -19.83
CA PRO A 287 22.97 -1.51 -19.39
C PRO A 287 22.40 -2.44 -20.48
N GLU A 288 22.57 -2.10 -21.75
CA GLU A 288 22.19 -3.00 -22.86
C GLU A 288 23.04 -4.29 -22.95
N LEU A 289 24.13 -4.36 -22.20
CA LEU A 289 24.96 -5.55 -22.07
C LEU A 289 24.50 -6.48 -20.95
N LEU A 290 23.34 -6.21 -20.31
CA LEU A 290 22.77 -7.10 -19.32
C LEU A 290 22.57 -8.49 -19.91
N THR A 291 22.97 -9.53 -19.17
CA THR A 291 22.81 -10.92 -19.58
C THR A 291 21.84 -11.67 -18.64
N ALA A 292 21.31 -12.78 -19.10
CA ALA A 292 20.42 -13.62 -18.30
C ALA A 292 21.18 -14.29 -17.13
N GLU A 293 22.48 -14.59 -17.29
CA GLU A 293 23.37 -15.08 -16.23
C GLU A 293 23.50 -14.07 -15.10
N ALA A 294 23.67 -12.77 -15.42
CA ALA A 294 23.78 -11.72 -14.42
C ALA A 294 22.47 -11.57 -13.62
N VAL A 295 21.30 -11.69 -14.29
CA VAL A 295 20.00 -11.67 -13.62
C VAL A 295 19.86 -12.89 -12.70
N LEU A 296 20.19 -14.09 -13.16
CA LEU A 296 20.14 -15.30 -12.34
C LEU A 296 21.06 -15.19 -11.12
N ALA A 297 22.30 -14.77 -11.31
CA ALA A 297 23.25 -14.59 -10.22
C ALA A 297 22.76 -13.57 -9.16
N ALA A 298 22.16 -12.47 -9.60
CA ALA A 298 21.60 -11.48 -8.70
C ALA A 298 20.39 -12.02 -7.89
N ILE A 299 19.55 -12.85 -8.49
CA ILE A 299 18.45 -13.52 -7.78
C ILE A 299 18.98 -14.54 -6.76
N GLU A 300 20.00 -15.34 -7.13
CA GLU A 300 20.61 -16.30 -6.23
C GLU A 300 21.28 -15.59 -5.03
N LEU A 301 21.94 -14.46 -5.26
CA LEU A 301 22.48 -13.62 -4.18
C LEU A 301 21.38 -13.09 -3.25
N ALA A 302 20.27 -12.62 -3.79
CA ALA A 302 19.15 -12.13 -2.99
C ALA A 302 18.54 -13.25 -2.11
N GLN A 303 18.54 -14.51 -2.56
CA GLN A 303 18.12 -15.66 -1.75
C GLN A 303 19.08 -15.93 -0.59
N VAL A 304 20.39 -15.86 -0.85
CA VAL A 304 21.40 -16.03 0.21
C VAL A 304 21.29 -14.93 1.26
N GLU A 305 21.10 -13.68 0.84
CA GLU A 305 20.90 -12.55 1.75
C GLU A 305 19.63 -12.71 2.60
N ARG A 306 18.54 -13.17 2.00
CA ARG A 306 17.30 -13.47 2.73
C ARG A 306 17.55 -14.52 3.81
N ALA A 307 18.17 -15.66 3.47
CA ALA A 307 18.44 -16.74 4.41
C ALA A 307 19.28 -16.26 5.61
N LYS A 308 20.28 -15.41 5.37
CA LYS A 308 21.13 -14.82 6.44
C LYS A 308 20.32 -13.92 7.40
N VAL A 309 19.29 -13.22 6.91
CA VAL A 309 18.44 -12.38 7.75
C VAL A 309 17.49 -13.23 8.59
N GLU A 310 16.95 -14.32 8.02
CA GLU A 310 16.04 -15.24 8.73
C GLU A 310 16.74 -16.01 9.84
N THR A 311 18.01 -16.37 9.66
CA THR A 311 18.83 -17.07 10.68
C THR A 311 19.22 -16.18 11.86
N LYS A 312 19.14 -14.84 11.71
CA LYS A 312 19.48 -13.86 12.77
C LYS A 312 18.28 -13.39 13.59
N ARG A 313 17.07 -13.82 13.25
CA ARG A 313 15.82 -13.58 13.97
C ARG A 313 15.41 -14.78 14.81
#